data_1505d65010ea85ac49b6999fd1c1d501
#
_entry.id   1505d65010ea85ac49b6999fd1c1d501
#
_cell.length_a   1.000
_cell.length_b   1.000
_cell.length_c   1.000
_cell.angle_alpha   90.00
_cell.angle_beta   90.00
_cell.angle_gamma   90.00
#
_symmetry.space_group_name_H-M   'P 1'
#
loop_
_entity.id
_entity.type
_entity.pdbx_description
1 polymer ?
#
loop_
_entity_poly.entity_id
_entity_poly.type
_entity_poly.pdbx_seq_one_letter_code
_entity_poly.pdbx_strand_id
1 'polypeptide(L)'
;DAYNNWEIAPVAVCLLGDYSTNYREGIPAFHFNFQSTDPYISDRPYSDIDDDFLPDITVSRLSAANEQEARIVVDKQIDYEFNNPVMESDFYEKPIMTSAYQQTKWFQISAESINGYLSSIGKDPYRLNVIYYYSGDYDDEIWSSANNTDQVVNYFGPNGLGYIPATPGETGSFVEYDNYELELLDKISQEPGYILQNRDHGWYSFWDCPMFESKNVPTLTNHGKLPFVLSINCATGAFDKDGCLAESLMRNEDKGAVGVIAATYETYTYNNDVYLW
;
A
#
# COMPACT_ATOMS: atom_id res chain seq x y z
N ASP A 1 -15.64 -12.78 -21.77
CA ASP A 1 -16.27 -13.96 -22.41
C ASP A 1 -16.65 -15.02 -21.40
N ALA A 2 -15.76 -15.40 -20.48
CA ALA A 2 -16.04 -16.36 -19.41
C ALA A 2 -17.17 -15.90 -18.49
N TYR A 3 -17.19 -14.64 -18.11
CA TYR A 3 -18.21 -14.06 -17.21
C TYR A 3 -19.63 -14.23 -17.79
N ASN A 4 -19.78 -14.00 -19.09
CA ASN A 4 -21.09 -14.06 -19.75
C ASN A 4 -21.48 -15.46 -20.24
N ASN A 5 -20.55 -16.40 -20.37
CA ASN A 5 -20.79 -17.66 -21.09
C ASN A 5 -20.54 -18.93 -20.26
N TRP A 6 -19.90 -18.85 -19.10
CA TRP A 6 -19.77 -20.00 -18.24
C TRP A 6 -21.01 -20.20 -17.38
N GLU A 7 -21.33 -21.45 -17.07
CA GLU A 7 -22.47 -21.82 -16.20
C GLU A 7 -22.37 -21.15 -14.83
N ILE A 8 -21.14 -21.00 -14.30
CA ILE A 8 -20.83 -20.24 -13.11
C ILE A 8 -19.87 -19.14 -13.50
N ALA A 9 -20.31 -17.90 -13.43
CA ALA A 9 -19.48 -16.75 -13.74
C ALA A 9 -18.32 -16.63 -12.73
N PRO A 10 -17.10 -16.29 -13.20
CA PRO A 10 -15.97 -16.03 -12.30
C PRO A 10 -16.24 -14.79 -11.44
N VAL A 11 -15.82 -14.83 -10.19
CA VAL A 11 -15.87 -13.69 -9.25
C VAL A 11 -14.51 -13.01 -9.12
N ALA A 12 -13.45 -13.65 -9.62
CA ALA A 12 -12.09 -13.14 -9.58
C ALA A 12 -11.27 -13.68 -10.77
N VAL A 13 -10.28 -12.91 -11.16
CA VAL A 13 -9.26 -13.27 -12.15
C VAL A 13 -7.88 -13.04 -11.58
N CYS A 14 -7.01 -14.05 -11.68
CA CYS A 14 -5.61 -13.94 -11.35
C CYS A 14 -4.78 -13.97 -12.65
N LEU A 15 -4.06 -12.91 -12.93
CA LEU A 15 -3.15 -12.78 -14.07
C LEU A 15 -1.75 -13.24 -13.62
N LEU A 16 -1.32 -14.42 -14.05
CA LEU A 16 0.03 -14.92 -13.75
C LEU A 16 0.99 -14.59 -14.90
N GLY A 17 1.84 -13.64 -14.69
CA GLY A 17 2.85 -13.20 -15.65
C GLY A 17 3.16 -11.71 -15.56
N ASP A 18 4.32 -11.34 -16.06
CA ASP A 18 4.76 -9.95 -16.15
C ASP A 18 4.04 -9.20 -17.28
N TYR A 19 4.14 -7.88 -17.26
CA TYR A 19 3.66 -7.05 -18.35
C TYR A 19 4.48 -7.25 -19.62
N SER A 20 3.83 -7.37 -20.75
CA SER A 20 4.44 -7.26 -22.07
C SER A 20 3.43 -6.77 -23.11
N THR A 21 3.89 -5.96 -24.04
CA THR A 21 3.12 -5.62 -25.22
C THR A 21 3.00 -6.80 -26.20
N ASN A 22 3.86 -7.81 -26.05
CA ASN A 22 3.79 -9.06 -26.80
C ASN A 22 3.11 -10.14 -25.94
N TYR A 23 1.86 -10.48 -26.26
CA TYR A 23 1.07 -11.50 -25.55
C TYR A 23 1.71 -12.91 -25.50
N ARG A 24 2.79 -13.16 -26.24
CA ARG A 24 3.55 -14.42 -26.20
C ARG A 24 4.66 -14.41 -25.15
N GLU A 25 4.99 -13.21 -24.64
CA GLU A 25 6.09 -13.00 -23.68
C GLU A 25 5.57 -12.60 -22.30
N GLY A 26 4.31 -12.15 -22.22
CA GLY A 26 3.71 -11.74 -20.96
C GLY A 26 2.22 -11.45 -21.12
N ILE A 27 1.61 -10.94 -20.05
CA ILE A 27 0.20 -10.58 -20.03
C ILE A 27 0.08 -9.08 -20.29
N PRO A 28 -0.56 -8.65 -21.38
CA PRO A 28 -0.73 -7.23 -21.67
C PRO A 28 -1.56 -6.54 -20.58
N ALA A 29 -1.35 -5.25 -20.44
CA ALA A 29 -2.19 -4.34 -19.68
C ALA A 29 -2.74 -3.25 -20.61
N PHE A 30 -3.74 -2.54 -20.16
CA PHE A 30 -4.37 -1.49 -20.95
C PHE A 30 -3.63 -0.16 -20.75
N HIS A 31 -3.47 0.59 -21.83
CA HIS A 31 -2.79 1.89 -21.82
C HIS A 31 -3.79 3.02 -21.74
N PHE A 32 -3.54 3.95 -20.84
CA PHE A 32 -4.35 5.15 -20.65
C PHE A 32 -3.46 6.39 -20.73
N ASN A 33 -4.04 7.49 -21.23
CA ASN A 33 -3.42 8.81 -21.24
C ASN A 33 -4.25 9.74 -20.36
N PHE A 34 -3.64 10.32 -19.33
CA PHE A 34 -4.29 11.30 -18.50
C PHE A 34 -3.45 12.57 -18.45
N GLN A 35 -3.91 13.63 -19.12
CA GLN A 35 -3.36 15.00 -19.11
C GLN A 35 -1.82 15.12 -19.31
N SER A 36 -1.11 14.03 -19.48
CA SER A 36 0.33 13.98 -19.67
C SER A 36 0.71 13.27 -20.96
N THR A 37 1.93 13.46 -21.38
CA THR A 37 2.50 12.80 -22.56
C THR A 37 2.87 11.34 -22.30
N ASP A 38 2.93 10.93 -21.04
CA ASP A 38 3.35 9.59 -20.65
C ASP A 38 2.13 8.70 -20.39
N PRO A 39 1.92 7.64 -21.18
CA PRO A 39 0.86 6.68 -20.92
C PRO A 39 1.15 5.90 -19.61
N TYR A 40 0.10 5.58 -18.88
CA TYR A 40 0.16 4.64 -17.77
C TYR A 40 -0.60 3.35 -18.11
N ILE A 41 -0.31 2.28 -17.41
CA ILE A 41 -0.94 0.98 -17.61
C ILE A 41 -1.89 0.65 -16.46
N SER A 42 -2.88 -0.20 -16.76
CA SER A 42 -3.81 -0.69 -15.73
C SER A 42 -4.39 -2.05 -16.13
N ASP A 43 -4.59 -2.90 -15.12
CA ASP A 43 -5.33 -4.14 -15.26
C ASP A 43 -6.84 -3.97 -15.02
N ARG A 44 -7.30 -2.78 -14.63
CA ARG A 44 -8.71 -2.50 -14.34
C ARG A 44 -9.67 -3.02 -15.40
N PRO A 45 -9.42 -2.86 -16.72
CA PRO A 45 -10.36 -3.34 -17.74
C PRO A 45 -10.56 -4.86 -17.77
N TYR A 46 -9.70 -5.64 -17.10
CA TYR A 46 -9.98 -7.07 -16.92
C TYR A 46 -11.09 -7.33 -15.87
N SER A 47 -11.40 -6.37 -15.02
CA SER A 47 -12.45 -6.46 -14.02
C SER A 47 -13.75 -5.75 -14.39
N ASP A 48 -13.73 -4.89 -15.39
CA ASP A 48 -14.85 -4.06 -15.85
C ASP A 48 -15.48 -4.76 -17.08
N ILE A 49 -16.57 -5.49 -16.86
CA ILE A 49 -17.15 -6.38 -17.87
C ILE A 49 -18.19 -5.67 -18.73
N ASP A 50 -18.90 -4.70 -18.18
CA ASP A 50 -19.95 -3.94 -18.86
C ASP A 50 -19.53 -2.54 -19.30
N ASP A 51 -18.25 -2.18 -19.04
CA ASP A 51 -17.59 -0.94 -19.52
C ASP A 51 -18.19 0.33 -18.85
N ASP A 52 -18.67 0.18 -17.61
CA ASP A 52 -19.23 1.29 -16.83
C ASP A 52 -18.21 1.99 -15.91
N PHE A 53 -16.94 1.59 -15.98
CA PHE A 53 -15.80 2.04 -15.17
C PHE A 53 -15.79 1.55 -13.72
N LEU A 54 -16.71 0.69 -13.33
CA LEU A 54 -16.69 0.01 -12.03
C LEU A 54 -16.25 -1.46 -12.19
N PRO A 55 -15.58 -2.03 -11.20
CA PRO A 55 -15.20 -3.43 -11.27
C PRO A 55 -16.39 -4.36 -10.97
N ASP A 56 -16.70 -5.29 -11.87
CA ASP A 56 -17.67 -6.39 -11.68
C ASP A 56 -17.05 -7.58 -10.95
N ILE A 57 -15.76 -7.79 -11.13
CA ILE A 57 -15.01 -8.90 -10.54
C ILE A 57 -13.67 -8.41 -10.00
N THR A 58 -13.10 -9.16 -9.07
CA THR A 58 -11.76 -8.86 -8.55
C THR A 58 -10.70 -9.27 -9.58
N VAL A 59 -9.70 -8.40 -9.81
CA VAL A 59 -8.52 -8.73 -10.59
C VAL A 59 -7.26 -8.60 -9.73
N SER A 60 -6.34 -9.53 -9.90
CA SER A 60 -5.00 -9.47 -9.30
C SER A 60 -3.96 -9.89 -10.32
N ARG A 61 -2.73 -9.39 -10.17
CA ARG A 61 -1.58 -9.82 -10.97
C ARG A 61 -0.52 -10.42 -10.06
N LEU A 62 -0.13 -11.66 -10.35
CA LEU A 62 1.10 -12.27 -9.86
C LEU A 62 2.18 -12.00 -10.91
N SER A 63 2.81 -10.83 -10.79
CA SER A 63 3.79 -10.36 -11.77
C SER A 63 5.07 -11.17 -11.68
N ALA A 64 5.44 -11.85 -12.76
CA ALA A 64 6.61 -12.71 -12.83
C ALA A 64 7.17 -12.72 -14.25
N ALA A 65 8.43 -12.31 -14.41
CA ALA A 65 9.09 -12.21 -15.70
C ALA A 65 9.66 -13.55 -16.20
N ASN A 66 9.75 -14.53 -15.33
CA ASN A 66 10.32 -15.85 -15.65
C ASN A 66 9.77 -16.94 -14.70
N GLU A 67 10.11 -18.20 -15.01
CA GLU A 67 9.64 -19.36 -14.24
C GLU A 67 10.09 -19.31 -12.76
N GLN A 68 11.28 -18.84 -12.47
CA GLN A 68 11.77 -18.74 -11.10
C GLN A 68 10.94 -17.75 -10.29
N GLU A 69 10.68 -16.58 -10.82
CA GLU A 69 9.82 -15.59 -10.17
C GLU A 69 8.39 -16.09 -10.01
N ALA A 70 7.84 -16.76 -11.05
CA ALA A 70 6.52 -17.36 -10.96
C ALA A 70 6.43 -18.37 -9.82
N ARG A 71 7.46 -19.22 -9.64
CA ARG A 71 7.55 -20.14 -8.51
C ARG A 71 7.57 -19.38 -7.18
N ILE A 72 8.43 -18.38 -7.04
CA ILE A 72 8.55 -17.57 -5.81
C ILE A 72 7.21 -16.99 -5.42
N VAL A 73 6.51 -16.29 -6.34
CA VAL A 73 5.26 -15.62 -6.00
C VAL A 73 4.14 -16.61 -5.68
N VAL A 74 4.09 -17.77 -6.35
CA VAL A 74 3.09 -18.81 -6.09
C VAL A 74 3.38 -19.54 -4.78
N ASP A 75 4.63 -19.93 -4.55
CA ASP A 75 5.04 -20.65 -3.35
C ASP A 75 4.80 -19.79 -2.09
N LYS A 76 5.07 -18.49 -2.16
CA LYS A 76 4.75 -17.55 -1.06
C LYS A 76 3.26 -17.56 -0.69
N GLN A 77 2.35 -17.59 -1.69
CA GLN A 77 0.90 -17.67 -1.43
C GLN A 77 0.53 -19.01 -0.77
N ILE A 78 1.06 -20.11 -1.32
CA ILE A 78 0.77 -21.45 -0.82
C ILE A 78 1.33 -21.63 0.60
N ASP A 79 2.55 -21.17 0.84
CA ASP A 79 3.18 -21.27 2.16
C ASP A 79 2.43 -20.42 3.19
N TYR A 80 2.07 -19.19 2.84
CA TYR A 80 1.34 -18.29 3.72
C TYR A 80 -0.03 -18.85 4.12
N GLU A 81 -0.78 -19.42 3.18
CA GLU A 81 -2.15 -19.88 3.44
C GLU A 81 -2.21 -21.30 4.01
N PHE A 82 -1.33 -22.21 3.58
CA PHE A 82 -1.51 -23.64 3.83
C PHE A 82 -0.35 -24.34 4.53
N ASN A 83 0.90 -24.05 4.13
CA ASN A 83 2.03 -24.83 4.61
C ASN A 83 2.62 -24.27 5.90
N ASN A 84 2.81 -22.95 5.97
CA ASN A 84 3.47 -22.25 7.07
C ASN A 84 2.69 -21.01 7.51
N PRO A 85 1.42 -21.14 7.91
CA PRO A 85 0.67 -19.99 8.38
C PRO A 85 1.32 -19.41 9.64
N VAL A 86 1.39 -18.08 9.72
CA VAL A 86 1.91 -17.41 10.91
C VAL A 86 0.94 -17.64 12.07
N MET A 87 1.45 -18.18 13.18
CA MET A 87 0.66 -18.54 14.36
C MET A 87 0.84 -17.56 15.52
N GLU A 88 1.83 -16.67 15.44
CA GLU A 88 2.11 -15.69 16.48
C GLU A 88 1.05 -14.58 16.49
N SER A 89 0.39 -14.39 17.64
CA SER A 89 -0.65 -13.37 17.80
C SER A 89 -0.14 -11.96 17.49
N ASP A 90 1.08 -11.63 17.93
CA ASP A 90 1.70 -10.33 17.73
C ASP A 90 1.76 -9.91 16.25
N PHE A 91 1.96 -10.85 15.34
CA PHE A 91 1.93 -10.58 13.91
C PHE A 91 0.59 -9.99 13.46
N TYR A 92 -0.53 -10.52 13.99
CA TYR A 92 -1.89 -10.06 13.65
C TYR A 92 -2.38 -8.90 14.50
N GLU A 93 -1.74 -8.65 15.64
CA GLU A 93 -2.14 -7.59 16.57
C GLU A 93 -1.43 -6.27 16.29
N LYS A 94 -0.23 -6.30 15.69
CA LYS A 94 0.66 -5.14 15.52
C LYS A 94 0.89 -4.77 14.05
N PRO A 95 -0.11 -4.20 13.36
CA PRO A 95 0.12 -3.68 12.00
C PRO A 95 1.14 -2.54 12.04
N ILE A 96 1.93 -2.40 10.96
CA ILE A 96 2.90 -1.31 10.79
C ILE A 96 2.23 -0.23 9.94
N MET A 97 2.12 0.97 10.51
CA MET A 97 1.41 2.10 9.91
C MET A 97 2.34 3.29 9.80
N THR A 98 2.65 3.69 8.57
CA THR A 98 3.54 4.82 8.31
C THR A 98 2.84 5.91 7.55
N SER A 99 3.17 7.15 7.85
CA SER A 99 2.72 8.31 7.08
C SER A 99 3.71 9.46 7.15
N ALA A 100 3.53 10.45 6.26
CA ALA A 100 4.23 11.72 6.37
C ALA A 100 3.30 12.80 6.92
N TYR A 101 3.85 13.71 7.76
CA TYR A 101 3.21 14.98 8.04
C TYR A 101 3.53 15.97 6.92
N GLN A 102 2.49 16.46 6.27
CA GLN A 102 2.57 17.60 5.34
C GLN A 102 1.35 18.48 5.56
N GLN A 103 1.55 19.73 5.99
CA GLN A 103 0.50 20.63 6.44
C GLN A 103 -0.67 20.83 5.46
N THR A 104 -0.40 20.80 4.15
CA THR A 104 -1.42 20.98 3.09
C THR A 104 -2.08 19.68 2.62
N LYS A 105 -1.74 18.54 3.24
CA LYS A 105 -2.21 17.21 2.86
C LYS A 105 -2.86 16.50 4.05
N TRP A 106 -3.70 15.51 3.76
CA TRP A 106 -4.39 14.72 4.76
C TRP A 106 -3.68 13.40 5.12
N PHE A 107 -2.41 13.24 4.77
CA PHE A 107 -1.69 11.99 4.98
C PHE A 107 -1.74 11.52 6.43
N GLN A 108 -1.35 12.41 7.33
CA GLN A 108 -1.29 12.13 8.77
C GLN A 108 -2.67 11.88 9.38
N ILE A 109 -3.70 12.63 8.99
CA ILE A 109 -5.03 12.50 9.56
C ILE A 109 -5.74 11.22 9.07
N SER A 110 -5.57 10.86 7.79
CA SER A 110 -6.10 9.61 7.25
C SER A 110 -5.44 8.41 7.93
N ALA A 111 -4.11 8.40 8.04
CA ALA A 111 -3.38 7.31 8.69
C ALA A 111 -3.78 7.16 10.17
N GLU A 112 -3.85 8.26 10.91
CA GLU A 112 -4.21 8.22 12.33
C GLU A 112 -5.68 7.85 12.57
N SER A 113 -6.59 8.17 11.65
CA SER A 113 -7.98 7.69 11.73
C SER A 113 -8.06 6.17 11.61
N ILE A 114 -7.27 5.57 10.73
CA ILE A 114 -7.16 4.10 10.62
C ILE A 114 -6.50 3.51 11.86
N ASN A 115 -5.43 4.12 12.36
CA ASN A 115 -4.78 3.69 13.60
C ASN A 115 -5.76 3.67 14.78
N GLY A 116 -6.56 4.71 14.92
CA GLY A 116 -7.58 4.80 15.96
C GLY A 116 -8.68 3.75 15.79
N TYR A 117 -9.14 3.51 14.57
CA TYR A 117 -10.05 2.39 14.30
C TYR A 117 -9.44 1.04 14.68
N LEU A 118 -8.22 0.76 14.24
CA LEU A 118 -7.53 -0.48 14.57
C LEU A 118 -7.38 -0.66 16.09
N SER A 119 -7.02 0.41 16.80
CA SER A 119 -6.94 0.39 18.27
C SER A 119 -8.32 0.13 18.90
N SER A 120 -9.40 0.68 18.35
CA SER A 120 -10.76 0.48 18.86
C SER A 120 -11.26 -0.96 18.78
N ILE A 121 -10.69 -1.75 17.85
CA ILE A 121 -10.98 -3.19 17.70
C ILE A 121 -9.90 -4.09 18.35
N GLY A 122 -9.06 -3.53 19.23
CA GLY A 122 -8.07 -4.26 20.03
C GLY A 122 -6.74 -4.54 19.34
N LYS A 123 -6.43 -3.87 18.23
CA LYS A 123 -5.10 -3.91 17.62
C LYS A 123 -4.17 -2.89 18.28
N ASP A 124 -2.87 -3.13 18.17
CA ASP A 124 -1.80 -2.25 18.68
C ASP A 124 -0.89 -1.80 17.52
N PRO A 125 -1.35 -0.85 16.66
CA PRO A 125 -0.60 -0.43 15.51
C PRO A 125 0.71 0.26 15.89
N TYR A 126 1.82 -0.23 15.33
CA TYR A 126 3.08 0.52 15.37
C TYR A 126 2.97 1.71 14.41
N ARG A 127 3.18 2.91 14.94
CA ARG A 127 3.03 4.17 14.21
C ARG A 127 4.37 4.81 13.95
N LEU A 128 4.67 5.10 12.69
CA LEU A 128 5.83 5.88 12.28
C LEU A 128 5.36 7.04 11.38
N ASN A 129 5.07 8.16 11.98
CA ASN A 129 4.66 9.38 11.29
C ASN A 129 5.86 10.33 11.17
N VAL A 130 6.35 10.51 9.96
CA VAL A 130 7.55 11.31 9.71
C VAL A 130 7.18 12.72 9.28
N ILE A 131 7.82 13.73 9.87
CA ILE A 131 7.63 15.11 9.48
C ILE A 131 8.36 15.35 8.16
N TYR A 132 7.59 15.64 7.11
CA TYR A 132 8.15 15.82 5.77
C TYR A 132 8.95 17.12 5.67
N TYR A 133 10.20 17.04 5.29
CA TYR A 133 11.16 18.17 5.32
C TYR A 133 10.77 19.36 4.43
N TYR A 134 9.89 19.17 3.44
CA TYR A 134 9.38 20.27 2.61
C TYR A 134 8.14 20.96 3.19
N SER A 135 7.56 20.45 4.27
CA SER A 135 6.30 20.98 4.78
C SER A 135 6.43 22.29 5.57
N GLY A 136 7.63 22.76 5.76
CA GLY A 136 7.91 23.88 6.65
C GLY A 136 7.97 23.44 8.12
N ASP A 137 7.73 24.35 9.05
CA ASP A 137 7.70 24.01 10.47
C ASP A 137 6.54 23.06 10.77
N TYR A 138 6.82 22.00 11.51
CA TYR A 138 5.79 21.11 12.02
C TYR A 138 4.91 21.87 13.02
N ASP A 139 3.60 21.79 12.82
CA ASP A 139 2.60 22.36 13.68
C ASP A 139 1.86 21.23 14.39
N ASP A 140 2.08 21.07 15.66
CA ASP A 140 1.48 20.04 16.50
C ASP A 140 0.04 20.37 16.96
N GLU A 141 -0.42 21.56 16.67
CA GLU A 141 -1.79 22.04 16.94
C GLU A 141 -2.73 21.81 15.75
N ILE A 142 -2.20 21.56 14.55
CA ILE A 142 -2.99 21.48 13.31
C ILE A 142 -2.77 20.14 12.60
N TRP A 143 -3.83 19.33 12.47
CA TRP A 143 -3.78 18.09 11.70
C TRP A 143 -3.43 18.29 10.22
N SER A 144 -3.99 19.30 9.62
CA SER A 144 -3.76 19.66 8.21
C SER A 144 -4.40 21.02 7.93
N SER A 145 -3.89 21.75 6.95
CA SER A 145 -4.57 22.92 6.37
C SER A 145 -5.37 22.60 5.10
N ALA A 146 -5.55 21.33 4.76
CA ALA A 146 -6.40 20.91 3.65
C ALA A 146 -7.88 21.26 3.90
N ASN A 147 -8.64 21.37 2.83
CA ASN A 147 -10.06 21.70 2.90
C ASN A 147 -10.83 20.68 3.77
N ASN A 148 -11.81 21.20 4.56
CA ASN A 148 -12.68 20.41 5.41
C ASN A 148 -11.99 19.66 6.57
N THR A 149 -10.75 19.97 6.93
CA THR A 149 -10.05 19.33 8.06
C THR A 149 -10.88 19.41 9.34
N ASP A 150 -11.50 20.56 9.64
CA ASP A 150 -12.35 20.71 10.83
C ASP A 150 -13.52 19.71 10.85
N GLN A 151 -14.10 19.40 9.70
CA GLN A 151 -15.19 18.42 9.60
C GLN A 151 -14.67 17.00 9.85
N VAL A 152 -13.51 16.67 9.32
CA VAL A 152 -12.85 15.37 9.51
C VAL A 152 -12.48 15.19 10.98
N VAL A 153 -11.87 16.20 11.61
CA VAL A 153 -11.54 16.18 13.04
C VAL A 153 -12.80 16.10 13.91
N ASN A 154 -13.87 16.80 13.58
CA ASN A 154 -15.13 16.68 14.31
C ASN A 154 -15.73 15.27 14.22
N TYR A 155 -15.60 14.59 13.08
CA TYR A 155 -16.15 13.25 12.88
C TYR A 155 -15.29 12.15 13.52
N PHE A 156 -13.97 12.19 13.31
CA PHE A 156 -13.06 11.15 13.80
C PHE A 156 -12.42 11.47 15.15
N GLY A 157 -12.49 12.73 15.58
CA GLY A 157 -11.88 13.22 16.81
C GLY A 157 -12.70 12.95 18.07
N PRO A 158 -12.35 13.62 19.19
CA PRO A 158 -12.92 13.36 20.52
C PRO A 158 -14.44 13.58 20.61
N ASN A 159 -14.99 14.44 19.78
CA ASN A 159 -16.44 14.72 19.76
C ASN A 159 -17.22 13.77 18.82
N GLY A 160 -16.56 12.94 18.06
CA GLY A 160 -17.13 11.98 17.12
C GLY A 160 -16.80 10.55 17.48
N LEU A 161 -16.06 9.84 16.58
CA LEU A 161 -15.72 8.44 16.76
C LEU A 161 -14.58 8.20 17.77
N GLY A 162 -13.81 9.24 18.12
CA GLY A 162 -12.70 9.14 19.08
C GLY A 162 -11.47 8.38 18.53
N TYR A 163 -11.30 8.28 17.23
CA TYR A 163 -10.17 7.59 16.61
C TYR A 163 -8.90 8.43 16.62
N ILE A 164 -9.02 9.74 16.49
CA ILE A 164 -7.89 10.67 16.55
C ILE A 164 -8.06 11.63 17.74
N PRO A 165 -6.95 12.10 18.36
CA PRO A 165 -7.02 13.20 19.33
C PRO A 165 -7.33 14.54 18.64
N ALA A 166 -7.54 15.59 19.41
CA ALA A 166 -7.88 16.92 18.88
C ALA A 166 -6.75 17.50 18.02
N THR A 167 -5.50 17.23 18.37
CA THR A 167 -4.31 17.72 17.66
C THR A 167 -3.31 16.62 17.35
N PRO A 168 -2.45 16.77 16.33
CA PRO A 168 -1.41 15.77 16.04
C PRO A 168 -0.40 15.61 17.17
N GLY A 169 -0.07 16.65 17.92
CA GLY A 169 0.87 16.60 19.05
C GLY A 169 0.45 15.63 20.15
N GLU A 170 -0.85 15.44 20.36
CA GLU A 170 -1.38 14.51 21.36
C GLU A 170 -1.14 13.03 21.02
N THR A 171 -0.81 12.69 19.77
CA THR A 171 -0.49 11.30 19.38
C THR A 171 0.86 10.84 19.90
N GLY A 172 1.82 11.75 20.05
CA GLY A 172 3.21 11.45 20.41
C GLY A 172 3.97 10.59 19.38
N SER A 173 3.41 10.40 18.18
CA SER A 173 3.94 9.47 17.16
C SER A 173 4.68 10.14 16.01
N PHE A 174 4.79 11.48 16.00
CA PHE A 174 5.49 12.22 14.95
C PHE A 174 6.97 12.36 15.27
N VAL A 175 7.81 12.01 14.30
CA VAL A 175 9.27 12.09 14.39
C VAL A 175 9.85 13.00 13.34
N GLU A 176 10.92 13.71 13.70
CA GLU A 176 11.67 14.52 12.73
C GLU A 176 12.41 13.65 11.72
N TYR A 177 12.76 14.26 10.59
CA TYR A 177 13.37 13.62 9.41
C TYR A 177 14.82 13.13 9.66
N ASP A 178 15.06 12.30 10.67
CA ASP A 178 16.39 11.72 10.93
C ASP A 178 16.29 10.24 11.35
N ASN A 179 16.98 9.33 10.63
CA ASN A 179 17.16 7.90 10.94
C ASN A 179 15.93 6.97 10.84
N TYR A 180 14.76 7.44 10.44
CA TYR A 180 13.53 6.63 10.36
C TYR A 180 13.59 5.54 9.26
N GLU A 181 14.43 5.69 8.22
CA GLU A 181 14.61 4.64 7.21
C GLU A 181 15.11 3.34 7.85
N LEU A 182 16.14 3.43 8.70
CA LEU A 182 16.66 2.28 9.41
C LEU A 182 15.64 1.71 10.39
N GLU A 183 14.91 2.58 11.09
CA GLU A 183 13.84 2.17 12.00
C GLU A 183 12.75 1.38 11.28
N LEU A 184 12.29 1.85 10.11
CA LEU A 184 11.30 1.14 9.30
C LEU A 184 11.83 -0.21 8.80
N LEU A 185 13.06 -0.24 8.30
CA LEU A 185 13.70 -1.48 7.84
C LEU A 185 13.85 -2.51 8.97
N ASP A 186 14.30 -2.06 10.14
CA ASP A 186 14.43 -2.91 11.32
C ASP A 186 13.05 -3.41 11.77
N LYS A 187 12.03 -2.54 11.77
CA LYS A 187 10.69 -2.92 12.17
C LYS A 187 10.08 -3.96 11.25
N ILE A 188 10.17 -3.77 9.93
CA ILE A 188 9.69 -4.76 8.95
C ILE A 188 10.45 -6.08 9.10
N SER A 189 11.74 -6.03 9.40
CA SER A 189 12.60 -7.20 9.47
C SER A 189 12.45 -8.01 10.76
N GLN A 190 12.36 -7.34 11.90
CA GLN A 190 12.44 -7.97 13.22
C GLN A 190 11.06 -8.21 13.85
N GLU A 191 10.13 -7.30 13.61
CA GLU A 191 8.80 -7.32 14.20
C GLU A 191 7.73 -7.05 13.14
N PRO A 192 7.67 -7.84 12.05
CA PRO A 192 6.70 -7.62 10.98
C PRO A 192 5.27 -7.79 11.49
N GLY A 193 4.37 -6.94 11.01
CA GLY A 193 2.94 -7.07 11.21
C GLY A 193 2.23 -7.58 9.96
N TYR A 194 1.00 -8.07 10.09
CA TYR A 194 0.21 -8.60 8.97
C TYR A 194 -0.20 -7.53 7.93
N ILE A 195 -0.21 -6.26 8.34
CA ILE A 195 -0.41 -5.11 7.46
C ILE A 195 0.83 -4.21 7.56
N LEU A 196 1.31 -3.75 6.42
CA LEU A 196 2.26 -2.66 6.29
C LEU A 196 1.62 -1.60 5.40
N GLN A 197 1.25 -0.46 6.00
CA GLN A 197 0.68 0.67 5.28
C GLN A 197 1.68 1.81 5.18
N ASN A 198 1.77 2.42 4.01
CA ASN A 198 2.40 3.73 3.84
C ASN A 198 1.44 4.72 3.18
N ARG A 199 1.27 5.89 3.81
CA ARG A 199 0.46 6.99 3.29
C ARG A 199 1.31 8.24 3.13
N ASP A 200 1.83 8.47 1.92
CA ASP A 200 2.75 9.56 1.61
C ASP A 200 2.87 9.77 0.09
N HIS A 201 3.89 10.49 -0.32
CA HIS A 201 4.40 10.53 -1.69
C HIS A 201 5.16 9.25 -2.03
N GLY A 202 5.29 8.96 -3.31
CA GLY A 202 6.07 7.83 -3.81
C GLY A 202 6.26 7.90 -5.32
N TRP A 203 7.11 7.05 -5.81
CA TRP A 203 7.32 6.82 -7.23
C TRP A 203 7.51 5.32 -7.50
N TYR A 204 7.64 4.90 -8.73
CA TYR A 204 7.60 3.48 -9.05
C TYR A 204 8.56 2.59 -8.23
N SER A 205 9.69 3.13 -7.75
CA SER A 205 10.69 2.34 -7.03
C SER A 205 10.83 2.68 -5.54
N PHE A 206 10.04 3.62 -5.00
CA PHE A 206 10.21 4.03 -3.60
C PHE A 206 8.98 4.70 -2.99
N TRP A 207 8.91 4.66 -1.65
CA TRP A 207 8.18 5.58 -0.79
C TRP A 207 9.12 6.74 -0.43
N ASP A 208 8.60 7.95 -0.36
CA ASP A 208 9.41 9.14 -0.12
C ASP A 208 9.66 9.38 1.38
N CYS A 209 8.60 9.28 2.20
CA CYS A 209 8.72 9.58 3.64
C CYS A 209 7.73 8.73 4.47
N PRO A 210 8.21 7.73 5.24
CA PRO A 210 9.62 7.31 5.37
C PRO A 210 10.16 6.73 4.08
N MET A 211 11.44 7.01 3.78
CA MET A 211 12.10 6.46 2.60
C MET A 211 12.16 4.93 2.68
N PHE A 212 11.65 4.26 1.65
CA PHE A 212 11.77 2.82 1.49
C PHE A 212 11.81 2.50 0.00
N GLU A 213 12.90 1.89 -0.45
CA GLU A 213 13.18 1.68 -1.87
C GLU A 213 13.13 0.18 -2.24
N SER A 214 12.88 -0.12 -3.50
CA SER A 214 12.92 -1.48 -4.03
C SER A 214 14.26 -2.18 -3.76
N LYS A 215 15.37 -1.43 -3.72
CA LYS A 215 16.70 -1.96 -3.36
C LYS A 215 16.82 -2.41 -1.89
N ASN A 216 15.93 -1.96 -1.01
CA ASN A 216 15.92 -2.37 0.40
C ASN A 216 15.26 -3.75 0.58
N VAL A 217 14.33 -4.13 -0.29
CA VAL A 217 13.56 -5.38 -0.14
C VAL A 217 14.46 -6.63 -0.04
N PRO A 218 15.52 -6.80 -0.87
CA PRO A 218 16.42 -7.94 -0.72
C PRO A 218 17.14 -8.03 0.63
N THR A 219 17.23 -6.92 1.38
CA THR A 219 17.90 -6.87 2.69
C THR A 219 17.00 -7.22 3.86
N LEU A 220 15.68 -7.28 3.63
CA LEU A 220 14.71 -7.67 4.67
C LEU A 220 14.95 -9.08 5.17
N THR A 221 14.61 -9.32 6.43
CA THR A 221 14.71 -10.63 7.09
C THR A 221 13.41 -11.08 7.75
N ASN A 222 12.27 -10.64 7.19
CA ASN A 222 10.94 -10.96 7.69
C ASN A 222 10.42 -12.34 7.25
N HIS A 223 11.32 -13.30 7.16
CA HIS A 223 11.11 -14.66 6.65
C HIS A 223 9.78 -15.29 7.11
N GLY A 224 8.94 -15.69 6.14
CA GLY A 224 7.63 -16.30 6.39
C GLY A 224 6.57 -15.38 6.99
N LYS A 225 6.94 -14.27 7.64
CA LYS A 225 6.01 -13.27 8.20
C LYS A 225 5.81 -12.15 7.20
N LEU A 226 5.02 -12.44 6.18
CA LEU A 226 4.83 -11.56 5.02
C LEU A 226 3.61 -10.68 5.21
N PRO A 227 3.76 -9.34 5.31
CA PRO A 227 2.63 -8.42 5.38
C PRO A 227 1.83 -8.38 4.08
N PHE A 228 0.57 -7.98 4.19
CA PHE A 228 -0.17 -7.39 3.10
C PHE A 228 0.14 -5.89 3.09
N VAL A 229 0.63 -5.37 1.96
CA VAL A 229 1.10 -3.99 1.84
C VAL A 229 0.04 -3.10 1.22
N LEU A 230 -0.25 -1.99 1.89
CA LEU A 230 -1.08 -0.90 1.38
C LEU A 230 -0.17 0.30 1.07
N SER A 231 0.23 0.41 -0.19
CA SER A 231 1.09 1.48 -0.68
C SER A 231 0.22 2.62 -1.24
N ILE A 232 -0.24 3.50 -0.36
CA ILE A 232 -1.21 4.55 -0.69
C ILE A 232 -0.48 5.84 -1.08
N ASN A 233 0.05 5.85 -2.28
CA ASN A 233 0.87 6.91 -2.87
C ASN A 233 0.92 6.78 -4.39
N CYS A 234 1.77 7.57 -5.06
CA CYS A 234 1.89 7.54 -6.52
C CYS A 234 2.74 6.38 -7.02
N ALA A 235 2.32 5.76 -8.12
CA ALA A 235 3.09 4.94 -9.05
C ALA A 235 3.87 3.72 -8.50
N THR A 236 3.82 3.41 -7.21
CA THR A 236 4.59 2.29 -6.63
C THR A 236 4.16 0.90 -7.11
N GLY A 237 3.03 0.82 -7.84
CA GLY A 237 2.56 -0.35 -8.56
C GLY A 237 2.73 -0.26 -10.08
N ALA A 238 3.58 0.61 -10.60
CA ALA A 238 3.83 0.77 -12.04
C ALA A 238 4.65 -0.41 -12.59
N PHE A 239 3.99 -1.53 -12.77
CA PHE A 239 4.59 -2.81 -13.17
C PHE A 239 5.09 -2.87 -14.64
N ASP A 240 5.04 -1.74 -15.37
CA ASP A 240 5.71 -1.51 -16.64
C ASP A 240 7.11 -0.88 -16.48
N LYS A 241 7.52 -0.61 -15.26
CA LYS A 241 8.80 0.04 -14.93
C LYS A 241 9.75 -0.92 -14.24
N ASP A 242 10.97 -1.01 -14.74
CA ASP A 242 12.03 -1.77 -14.08
C ASP A 242 12.26 -1.26 -12.65
N GLY A 243 12.31 -2.18 -11.68
CA GLY A 243 12.50 -1.85 -10.28
C GLY A 243 11.24 -1.36 -9.56
N CYS A 244 10.06 -1.68 -10.07
CA CYS A 244 8.79 -1.44 -9.41
C CYS A 244 8.79 -1.96 -7.97
N LEU A 245 8.39 -1.11 -7.02
CA LEU A 245 8.42 -1.46 -5.60
C LEU A 245 7.47 -2.63 -5.28
N ALA A 246 6.24 -2.60 -5.82
CA ALA A 246 5.27 -3.66 -5.61
C ALA A 246 5.79 -5.02 -6.10
N GLU A 247 6.42 -5.05 -7.28
CA GLU A 247 7.03 -6.28 -7.81
C GLU A 247 8.21 -6.75 -6.99
N SER A 248 9.06 -5.81 -6.54
CA SER A 248 10.19 -6.14 -5.65
C SER A 248 9.71 -6.80 -4.36
N LEU A 249 8.65 -6.28 -3.74
CA LEU A 249 8.04 -6.87 -2.54
C LEU A 249 7.50 -8.28 -2.79
N MET A 250 6.95 -8.54 -3.96
CA MET A 250 6.36 -9.83 -4.33
C MET A 250 7.39 -10.87 -4.78
N ARG A 251 8.41 -10.47 -5.57
CA ARG A 251 9.35 -11.37 -6.25
C ARG A 251 10.54 -11.83 -5.42
N ASN A 252 10.72 -11.32 -4.19
CA ASN A 252 11.80 -11.77 -3.31
C ASN A 252 11.37 -13.01 -2.53
N GLU A 253 12.19 -14.07 -2.60
CA GLU A 253 11.95 -15.36 -1.96
C GLU A 253 11.93 -15.21 -0.44
N ASP A 254 10.89 -15.77 0.20
CA ASP A 254 10.72 -15.84 1.66
C ASP A 254 10.81 -14.49 2.40
N LYS A 255 10.60 -13.37 1.71
CA LYS A 255 10.62 -12.02 2.30
C LYS A 255 9.78 -11.03 1.49
N GLY A 256 9.71 -9.79 1.97
CA GLY A 256 8.90 -8.75 1.35
C GLY A 256 7.43 -8.86 1.76
N ALA A 257 6.52 -9.10 0.82
CA ALA A 257 5.07 -9.10 1.06
C ALA A 257 4.37 -10.32 0.45
N VAL A 258 3.21 -10.68 0.98
CA VAL A 258 2.30 -11.70 0.39
C VAL A 258 1.34 -11.08 -0.62
N GLY A 259 1.05 -9.81 -0.51
CA GLY A 259 0.19 -9.07 -1.42
C GLY A 259 0.44 -7.57 -1.32
N VAL A 260 0.17 -6.84 -2.40
CA VAL A 260 0.35 -5.38 -2.46
C VAL A 260 -0.83 -4.74 -3.18
N ILE A 261 -1.40 -3.70 -2.58
CA ILE A 261 -2.26 -2.74 -3.27
C ILE A 261 -1.44 -1.48 -3.48
N ALA A 262 -1.28 -1.07 -4.74
CA ALA A 262 -0.50 0.10 -5.12
C ALA A 262 -1.02 0.70 -6.42
N ALA A 263 -0.85 2.00 -6.57
CA ALA A 263 -1.24 2.70 -7.80
C ALA A 263 -0.22 2.49 -8.92
N THR A 264 -0.70 2.35 -10.14
CA THR A 264 0.16 2.21 -11.34
C THR A 264 0.60 3.55 -11.91
N TYR A 265 0.05 4.67 -11.44
CA TYR A 265 0.35 6.02 -11.88
C TYR A 265 0.20 7.05 -10.77
N GLU A 266 0.32 8.34 -11.09
CA GLU A 266 0.07 9.43 -10.17
C GLU A 266 -1.35 9.37 -9.59
N THR A 267 -1.46 9.56 -8.30
CA THR A 267 -2.72 9.59 -7.58
C THR A 267 -2.87 10.91 -6.82
N TYR A 268 -4.11 11.31 -6.64
CA TYR A 268 -4.43 12.53 -5.91
C TYR A 268 -4.80 12.21 -4.47
N THR A 269 -4.51 13.13 -3.56
CA THR A 269 -4.77 12.98 -2.12
C THR A 269 -6.19 12.52 -1.83
N TYR A 270 -7.19 13.14 -2.46
CA TYR A 270 -8.59 12.78 -2.27
C TYR A 270 -8.90 11.32 -2.65
N ASN A 271 -8.42 10.86 -3.80
CA ASN A 271 -8.67 9.48 -4.24
C ASN A 271 -7.98 8.47 -3.32
N ASN A 272 -6.76 8.78 -2.88
CA ASN A 272 -6.03 7.92 -1.96
C ASN A 272 -6.72 7.81 -0.58
N ASP A 273 -7.29 8.90 -0.09
CA ASP A 273 -7.98 8.91 1.19
C ASP A 273 -9.25 8.04 1.18
N VAL A 274 -9.96 7.95 0.05
CA VAL A 274 -11.13 7.07 -0.11
C VAL A 274 -10.79 5.59 0.09
N TYR A 275 -9.58 5.15 -0.22
CA TYR A 275 -9.13 3.77 0.05
C TYR A 275 -8.92 3.47 1.53
N LEU A 276 -8.77 4.49 2.35
CA LEU A 276 -8.51 4.37 3.78
C LEU A 276 -9.78 4.49 4.64
N TRP A 277 -10.84 5.04 4.08
CA TRP A 277 -12.14 5.21 4.74
C TRP A 277 -13.09 4.06 4.47
#